data_b978b3b7ddf92b53b44ab13711d60629
#
_entry.id   b978b3b7ddf92b53b44ab13711d60629
#
_cell.length_a   1.000
_cell.length_b   1.000
_cell.length_c   1.000
_cell.angle_alpha   90.00
_cell.angle_beta   90.00
_cell.angle_gamma   90.00
#
_symmetry.space_group_name_H-M   'P 1'
#
loop_
_entity.id
_entity.type
_entity.pdbx_description
1 polymer ?
#
loop_
_entity_poly.entity_id
_entity_poly.type
_entity_poly.pdbx_seq_one_letter_code
_entity_poly.pdbx_strand_id
1 'polypeptide(L)'
;LPRLSGQTNEEYNAYKMRATFYSIVGRTVTALTGIAVVADPIIEAPDEIRQLMSDAPYGLQFDELRYRALRDVQLVGRFGILVDSPQGETQDIGIQPYASEAIINWDVDAKGKPTFVQLMEIVWLPDGSGNKQAVLRYRTLKLVEGVYTVTVEDANNSTATIQPKFGGNTIDFIPFYVANPLGLGFDIEKIPMVDLVNLNLSHYRTSADLE
;
A
#
# COMPACT_ATOMS: atom_id res chain seq x y z
N LEU A 1 -14.37 -8.33 21.20
CA LEU A 1 -14.39 -8.99 22.52
C LEU A 1 -14.92 -10.40 22.36
N PRO A 2 -14.19 -11.44 22.76
CA PRO A 2 -14.70 -12.81 22.72
C PRO A 2 -15.84 -12.99 23.72
N ARG A 3 -16.87 -13.75 23.34
CA ARG A 3 -17.94 -14.15 24.25
C ARG A 3 -17.43 -15.24 25.20
N LEU A 4 -17.66 -15.08 26.49
CA LEU A 4 -17.32 -16.08 27.48
C LEU A 4 -18.33 -17.24 27.46
N SER A 5 -17.85 -18.45 27.80
CA SER A 5 -18.73 -19.62 27.90
C SER A 5 -19.82 -19.39 28.93
N GLY A 6 -21.09 -19.64 28.57
CA GLY A 6 -22.22 -19.49 29.46
C GLY A 6 -22.88 -18.10 29.52
N GLN A 7 -22.31 -17.09 28.90
CA GLN A 7 -22.97 -15.77 28.83
C GLN A 7 -24.25 -15.80 28.00
N THR A 8 -25.32 -15.19 28.50
CA THR A 8 -26.52 -14.87 27.73
C THR A 8 -26.24 -13.77 26.70
N ASN A 9 -27.16 -13.54 25.76
CA ASN A 9 -27.01 -12.44 24.79
C ASN A 9 -27.05 -11.06 25.47
N GLU A 10 -27.83 -10.92 26.51
CA GLU A 10 -27.96 -9.65 27.28
C GLU A 10 -26.66 -9.35 28.04
N GLU A 11 -26.12 -10.34 28.74
CA GLU A 11 -24.84 -10.20 29.44
C GLU A 11 -23.68 -9.89 28.48
N TYR A 12 -23.65 -10.56 27.31
CA TYR A 12 -22.61 -10.28 26.33
C TYR A 12 -22.75 -8.88 25.71
N ASN A 13 -23.96 -8.40 25.49
CA ASN A 13 -24.19 -7.04 25.01
C ASN A 13 -23.78 -6.01 26.09
N ALA A 14 -24.15 -6.22 27.34
CA ALA A 14 -23.70 -5.38 28.46
C ALA A 14 -22.18 -5.35 28.57
N TYR A 15 -21.52 -6.50 28.46
CA TYR A 15 -20.06 -6.63 28.45
C TYR A 15 -19.41 -5.81 27.32
N LYS A 16 -19.95 -5.88 26.10
CA LYS A 16 -19.46 -5.07 24.96
C LYS A 16 -19.67 -3.57 25.16
N MET A 17 -20.76 -3.16 25.78
CA MET A 17 -21.08 -1.75 26.01
C MET A 17 -20.16 -1.11 27.07
N ARG A 18 -19.65 -1.87 28.02
CA ARG A 18 -18.70 -1.38 29.04
C ARG A 18 -17.28 -1.20 28.48
N ALA A 19 -16.94 -1.96 27.43
CA ALA A 19 -15.60 -1.94 26.88
C ALA A 19 -15.24 -0.58 26.28
N THR A 20 -14.22 0.07 26.80
CA THR A 20 -13.71 1.34 26.32
C THR A 20 -12.50 1.13 25.44
N PHE A 21 -12.64 1.42 24.13
CA PHE A 21 -11.51 1.40 23.21
C PHE A 21 -10.88 2.79 23.11
N TYR A 22 -9.66 2.91 23.60
CA TYR A 22 -8.87 4.13 23.47
C TYR A 22 -7.83 3.95 22.36
N SER A 23 -7.98 4.68 21.25
CA SER A 23 -7.11 4.55 20.06
C SER A 23 -5.71 5.16 20.29
N ILE A 24 -4.88 4.50 21.08
CA ILE A 24 -3.49 4.92 21.31
C ILE A 24 -2.67 4.76 20.05
N VAL A 25 -2.80 3.62 19.35
CA VAL A 25 -2.06 3.32 18.13
C VAL A 25 -2.25 4.40 17.08
N GLY A 26 -3.49 4.76 16.77
CA GLY A 26 -3.79 5.78 15.78
C GLY A 26 -3.17 7.13 16.11
N ARG A 27 -3.27 7.56 17.37
CA ARG A 27 -2.66 8.82 17.86
C ARG A 27 -1.14 8.81 17.77
N THR A 28 -0.51 7.68 18.17
CA THR A 28 0.95 7.51 18.12
C THR A 28 1.45 7.58 16.67
N VAL A 29 0.82 6.84 15.75
CA VAL A 29 1.20 6.85 14.34
C VAL A 29 1.02 8.24 13.71
N THR A 30 -0.10 8.92 13.99
CA THR A 30 -0.32 10.27 13.50
C THR A 30 0.75 11.24 14.02
N ALA A 31 1.09 11.17 15.31
CA ALA A 31 2.11 12.02 15.90
C ALA A 31 3.50 11.75 15.32
N LEU A 32 3.91 10.49 15.24
CA LEU A 32 5.23 10.11 14.72
C LEU A 32 5.36 10.46 13.22
N THR A 33 4.32 10.18 12.43
CA THR A 33 4.30 10.57 11.02
C THR A 33 4.36 12.08 10.87
N GLY A 34 3.58 12.84 11.66
CA GLY A 34 3.59 14.29 11.66
C GLY A 34 4.97 14.87 11.99
N ILE A 35 5.66 14.33 13.00
CA ILE A 35 7.02 14.75 13.35
C ILE A 35 8.00 14.48 12.19
N ALA A 36 7.88 13.32 11.55
CA ALA A 36 8.78 12.94 10.45
C ALA A 36 8.59 13.78 9.17
N VAL A 37 7.41 14.37 8.97
CA VAL A 37 7.11 15.20 7.79
C VAL A 37 7.04 16.70 8.08
N VAL A 38 7.34 17.13 9.32
CA VAL A 38 7.24 18.54 9.72
C VAL A 38 8.17 19.46 8.94
N ALA A 39 9.31 18.95 8.51
CA ALA A 39 10.26 19.68 7.68
C ALA A 39 10.18 19.19 6.23
N ASP A 40 10.21 20.14 5.29
CA ASP A 40 10.30 19.80 3.88
C ASP A 40 11.65 19.12 3.59
N PRO A 41 11.68 18.06 2.79
CA PRO A 41 12.93 17.41 2.42
C PRO A 41 13.72 18.30 1.47
N ILE A 42 15.05 18.33 1.64
CA ILE A 42 15.93 18.92 0.64
C ILE A 42 16.11 17.88 -0.47
N ILE A 43 15.63 18.21 -1.68
CA ILE A 43 15.68 17.31 -2.83
C ILE A 43 16.66 17.87 -3.84
N GLU A 44 17.80 17.21 -3.96
CA GLU A 44 18.80 17.50 -4.99
C GLU A 44 18.59 16.54 -6.16
N ALA A 45 17.88 16.98 -7.19
CA ALA A 45 17.56 16.20 -8.38
C ALA A 45 17.49 17.12 -9.61
N PRO A 46 17.66 16.58 -10.83
CA PRO A 46 17.38 17.29 -12.08
C PRO A 46 15.97 17.89 -12.09
N ASP A 47 15.76 18.95 -12.85
CA ASP A 47 14.50 19.70 -12.88
C ASP A 47 13.33 18.82 -13.34
N GLU A 48 13.56 17.92 -14.29
CA GLU A 48 12.57 16.98 -14.79
C GLU A 48 12.05 16.04 -13.69
N ILE A 49 12.95 15.59 -12.80
CA ILE A 49 12.57 14.75 -11.66
C ILE A 49 11.81 15.56 -10.61
N ARG A 50 12.24 16.80 -10.34
CA ARG A 50 11.52 17.69 -9.41
C ARG A 50 10.12 18.02 -9.92
N GLN A 51 9.97 18.25 -11.21
CA GLN A 51 8.68 18.47 -11.85
C GLN A 51 7.77 17.23 -11.74
N LEU A 52 8.30 16.03 -12.01
CA LEU A 52 7.57 14.78 -11.83
C LEU A 52 7.03 14.62 -10.39
N MET A 53 7.79 15.03 -9.39
CA MET A 53 7.39 14.95 -7.99
C MET A 53 6.29 15.96 -7.64
N SER A 54 6.22 17.11 -8.31
CA SER A 54 5.20 18.14 -8.09
C SER A 54 3.92 17.90 -8.87
N ASP A 55 4.02 17.42 -10.10
CA ASP A 55 2.88 17.31 -11.03
C ASP A 55 1.99 16.09 -10.76
N ALA A 56 2.51 15.09 -10.03
CA ALA A 56 1.79 13.91 -9.55
C ALA A 56 0.74 13.36 -10.55
N PRO A 57 1.15 12.71 -11.65
CA PRO A 57 0.24 12.26 -12.73
C PRO A 57 -0.92 11.37 -12.26
N TYR A 58 -0.81 10.76 -11.08
CA TYR A 58 -1.87 9.99 -10.43
C TYR A 58 -2.60 10.79 -9.33
N GLY A 59 -2.47 12.10 -9.30
CA GLY A 59 -3.16 12.97 -8.35
C GLY A 59 -2.61 12.95 -6.93
N LEU A 60 -1.44 12.35 -6.69
CA LEU A 60 -0.81 12.25 -5.39
C LEU A 60 0.50 13.04 -5.39
N GLN A 61 0.53 14.16 -4.68
CA GLN A 61 1.75 14.96 -4.51
C GLN A 61 2.80 14.21 -3.69
N PHE A 62 4.08 14.54 -3.88
CA PHE A 62 5.18 13.85 -3.19
C PHE A 62 5.05 13.88 -1.67
N ASP A 63 4.60 14.98 -1.09
CA ASP A 63 4.41 15.08 0.36
C ASP A 63 3.30 14.15 0.86
N GLU A 64 2.23 13.98 0.10
CA GLU A 64 1.19 13.04 0.42
C GLU A 64 1.68 11.59 0.28
N LEU A 65 2.45 11.29 -0.77
CA LEU A 65 3.10 9.99 -0.96
C LEU A 65 4.02 9.67 0.22
N ARG A 66 4.87 10.63 0.63
CA ARG A 66 5.78 10.51 1.77
C ARG A 66 5.02 10.26 3.07
N TYR A 67 3.95 11.02 3.32
CA TYR A 67 3.10 10.84 4.49
C TYR A 67 2.45 9.45 4.53
N ARG A 68 1.88 9.01 3.41
CA ARG A 68 1.26 7.67 3.30
C ARG A 68 2.28 6.57 3.50
N ALA A 69 3.43 6.65 2.85
CA ALA A 69 4.49 5.65 2.98
C ALA A 69 4.96 5.51 4.45
N LEU A 70 5.26 6.63 5.11
CA LEU A 70 5.66 6.63 6.52
C LEU A 70 4.59 6.05 7.45
N ARG A 71 3.33 6.42 7.21
CA ARG A 71 2.20 5.92 7.98
C ARG A 71 2.00 4.41 7.81
N ASP A 72 2.00 3.93 6.56
CA ASP A 72 1.73 2.53 6.25
C ASP A 72 2.89 1.62 6.67
N VAL A 73 4.14 2.06 6.52
CA VAL A 73 5.30 1.33 7.06
C VAL A 73 5.20 1.13 8.57
N GLN A 74 4.72 2.13 9.31
CA GLN A 74 4.52 2.00 10.76
C GLN A 74 3.37 1.05 11.12
N LEU A 75 2.25 1.10 10.38
CA LEU A 75 1.03 0.35 10.68
C LEU A 75 1.06 -1.10 10.19
N VAL A 76 1.57 -1.31 8.97
CA VAL A 76 1.49 -2.60 8.28
C VAL A 76 2.84 -3.13 7.78
N GLY A 77 3.93 -2.42 8.07
CA GLY A 77 5.30 -2.87 7.87
C GLY A 77 5.83 -2.71 6.45
N ARG A 78 5.03 -2.28 5.47
CA ARG A 78 5.52 -2.05 4.11
C ARG A 78 4.59 -1.14 3.31
N PHE A 79 5.17 -0.53 2.26
CA PHE A 79 4.47 0.33 1.30
C PHE A 79 5.12 0.18 -0.08
N GLY A 80 4.31 -0.06 -1.11
CA GLY A 80 4.78 -0.25 -2.48
C GLY A 80 4.72 1.03 -3.31
N ILE A 81 5.70 1.18 -4.20
CA ILE A 81 5.79 2.29 -5.15
C ILE A 81 6.09 1.71 -6.53
N LEU A 82 5.21 1.91 -7.49
CA LEU A 82 5.42 1.61 -8.90
C LEU A 82 5.72 2.90 -9.65
N VAL A 83 6.81 2.92 -10.39
CA VAL A 83 7.11 3.98 -11.36
C VAL A 83 6.64 3.50 -12.72
N ASP A 84 5.54 4.05 -13.22
CA ASP A 84 4.90 3.59 -14.45
C ASP A 84 4.43 4.79 -15.29
N SER A 85 4.15 4.55 -16.55
CA SER A 85 3.48 5.51 -17.41
C SER A 85 1.97 5.22 -17.39
N PRO A 86 1.11 6.25 -17.22
CA PRO A 86 -0.33 6.06 -17.37
C PRO A 86 -0.63 5.41 -18.71
N GLN A 87 -1.53 4.43 -18.72
CA GLN A 87 -1.99 3.80 -19.97
C GLN A 87 -2.71 4.85 -20.81
N GLY A 88 -2.12 5.25 -21.91
CA GLY A 88 -2.62 6.26 -22.81
C GLY A 88 -1.50 6.96 -23.55
N GLU A 89 -1.84 7.91 -24.39
CA GLU A 89 -0.95 8.59 -25.36
C GLU A 89 0.06 9.55 -24.72
N THR A 90 0.12 9.66 -23.40
CA THR A 90 1.05 10.56 -22.70
C THR A 90 2.33 9.82 -22.34
N GLN A 91 3.48 10.44 -22.66
CA GLN A 91 4.81 9.96 -22.28
C GLN A 91 5.13 10.26 -20.79
N ASP A 92 4.13 10.63 -20.01
CA ASP A 92 4.33 11.06 -18.63
C ASP A 92 4.58 9.85 -17.72
N ILE A 93 5.69 9.88 -17.03
CA ILE A 93 6.03 8.90 -15.98
C ILE A 93 5.35 9.36 -14.70
N GLY A 94 4.72 8.43 -13.97
CA GLY A 94 4.09 8.70 -12.70
C GLY A 94 4.53 7.77 -11.58
N ILE A 95 4.24 8.17 -10.36
CA ILE A 95 4.51 7.40 -9.15
C ILE A 95 3.18 6.90 -8.62
N GLN A 96 2.96 5.59 -8.69
CA GLN A 96 1.73 4.94 -8.20
C GLN A 96 1.98 4.25 -6.86
N PRO A 97 1.26 4.65 -5.79
CA PRO A 97 1.37 4.02 -4.49
C PRO A 97 0.56 2.73 -4.41
N TYR A 98 1.08 1.75 -3.68
CA TYR A 98 0.41 0.50 -3.36
C TYR A 98 0.46 0.23 -1.85
N ALA A 99 -0.71 0.07 -1.24
CA ALA A 99 -0.81 -0.39 0.13
C ALA A 99 -0.25 -1.81 0.29
N SER A 100 0.14 -2.19 1.49
CA SER A 100 0.70 -3.51 1.78
C SER A 100 -0.18 -4.66 1.31
N GLU A 101 -1.49 -4.53 1.48
CA GLU A 101 -2.50 -5.53 1.13
C GLU A 101 -2.65 -5.71 -0.38
N ALA A 102 -2.27 -4.71 -1.16
CA ALA A 102 -2.30 -4.76 -2.61
C ALA A 102 -1.12 -5.55 -3.21
N ILE A 103 -0.05 -5.79 -2.44
CA ILE A 103 1.12 -6.55 -2.85
C ILE A 103 0.90 -8.01 -2.47
N ILE A 104 0.31 -8.80 -3.35
CA ILE A 104 -0.19 -10.15 -3.00
C ILE A 104 0.84 -11.25 -3.25
N ASN A 105 1.77 -11.05 -4.18
CA ASN A 105 2.83 -12.03 -4.45
C ASN A 105 4.06 -11.37 -5.06
N TRP A 106 5.26 -11.92 -4.82
CA TRP A 106 6.51 -11.42 -5.39
C TRP A 106 7.60 -12.49 -5.41
N ASP A 107 8.60 -12.28 -6.25
CA ASP A 107 9.85 -13.02 -6.28
C ASP A 107 11.00 -12.07 -6.57
N VAL A 108 12.18 -12.37 -6.02
CA VAL A 108 13.37 -11.54 -6.15
C VAL A 108 14.58 -12.38 -6.58
N ASP A 109 15.52 -11.76 -7.25
CA ASP A 109 16.80 -12.40 -7.58
C ASP A 109 17.73 -12.47 -6.33
N ALA A 110 18.91 -13.07 -6.51
CA ALA A 110 19.92 -13.19 -5.47
C ALA A 110 20.45 -11.83 -4.95
N LYS A 111 20.14 -10.73 -5.63
CA LYS A 111 20.51 -9.36 -5.23
C LYS A 111 19.33 -8.59 -4.61
N GLY A 112 18.18 -9.26 -4.40
CA GLY A 112 16.96 -8.64 -3.87
C GLY A 112 16.18 -7.79 -4.88
N LYS A 113 16.52 -7.84 -6.17
CA LYS A 113 15.75 -7.13 -7.21
C LYS A 113 14.53 -7.94 -7.61
N PRO A 114 13.36 -7.29 -7.80
CA PRO A 114 12.15 -8.00 -8.19
C PRO A 114 12.27 -8.61 -9.58
N THR A 115 11.90 -9.88 -9.69
CA THR A 115 11.76 -10.63 -10.94
C THR A 115 10.31 -10.89 -11.30
N PHE A 116 9.44 -10.82 -10.28
CA PHE A 116 8.01 -10.97 -10.37
C PHE A 116 7.33 -10.19 -9.25
N VAL A 117 6.26 -9.47 -9.56
CA VAL A 117 5.37 -8.83 -8.56
C VAL A 117 3.94 -8.94 -9.04
N GLN A 118 3.03 -9.37 -8.16
CA GLN A 118 1.60 -9.39 -8.43
C GLN A 118 0.87 -8.43 -7.49
N LEU A 119 0.11 -7.53 -8.10
CA LEU A 119 -0.61 -6.46 -7.43
C LEU A 119 -2.11 -6.65 -7.60
N MET A 120 -2.87 -6.36 -6.57
CA MET A 120 -4.33 -6.33 -6.57
C MET A 120 -4.81 -4.89 -6.61
N GLU A 121 -5.67 -4.58 -7.57
CA GLU A 121 -6.24 -3.24 -7.77
C GLU A 121 -7.76 -3.29 -7.72
N ILE A 122 -8.37 -2.26 -7.16
CA ILE A 122 -9.82 -2.04 -7.27
C ILE A 122 -10.03 -0.86 -8.21
N VAL A 123 -10.69 -1.12 -9.33
CA VAL A 123 -11.04 -0.10 -10.32
C VAL A 123 -12.55 0.10 -10.38
N TRP A 124 -12.97 1.33 -10.59
CA TRP A 124 -14.38 1.67 -10.69
C TRP A 124 -14.78 1.79 -12.16
N LEU A 125 -15.53 0.80 -12.65
CA LEU A 125 -15.99 0.74 -14.02
C LEU A 125 -17.49 1.06 -14.13
N PRO A 126 -17.96 1.67 -15.22
CA PRO A 126 -19.39 1.86 -15.48
C PRO A 126 -20.12 0.50 -15.52
N ASP A 127 -21.26 0.41 -14.86
CA ASP A 127 -22.12 -0.81 -14.82
C ASP A 127 -23.15 -0.87 -15.95
N GLY A 128 -23.12 0.09 -16.87
CA GLY A 128 -24.08 0.21 -17.98
C GLY A 128 -25.41 0.88 -17.61
N SER A 129 -25.68 1.11 -16.33
CA SER A 129 -26.89 1.80 -15.82
C SER A 129 -26.64 3.26 -15.44
N GLY A 130 -25.42 3.78 -15.69
CA GLY A 130 -24.96 5.11 -15.29
C GLY A 130 -24.29 5.15 -13.93
N ASN A 131 -24.23 4.04 -13.20
CA ASN A 131 -23.49 3.90 -11.96
C ASN A 131 -22.09 3.34 -12.22
N LYS A 132 -21.25 3.32 -11.17
CA LYS A 132 -19.94 2.66 -11.18
C LYS A 132 -19.96 1.49 -10.22
N GLN A 133 -19.36 0.38 -10.65
CA GLN A 133 -19.11 -0.78 -9.79
C GLN A 133 -17.62 -0.95 -9.54
N ALA A 134 -17.29 -1.41 -8.34
CA ALA A 134 -15.92 -1.78 -8.00
C ALA A 134 -15.59 -3.14 -8.64
N VAL A 135 -14.54 -3.17 -9.45
CA VAL A 135 -14.06 -4.39 -10.12
C VAL A 135 -12.66 -4.69 -9.65
N LEU A 136 -12.43 -5.93 -9.26
CA LEU A 136 -11.11 -6.41 -8.89
C LEU A 136 -10.29 -6.65 -10.15
N ARG A 137 -9.05 -6.19 -10.14
CA ARG A 137 -8.09 -6.33 -11.22
C ARG A 137 -6.74 -6.78 -10.66
N TYR A 138 -6.07 -7.65 -11.35
CA TYR A 138 -4.71 -8.09 -11.02
C TYR A 138 -3.74 -7.54 -12.05
N ARG A 139 -2.68 -6.91 -11.55
CA ARG A 139 -1.55 -6.45 -12.36
C ARG A 139 -0.34 -7.30 -12.03
N THR A 140 0.18 -8.00 -13.02
CA THR A 140 1.38 -8.83 -12.91
C THR A 140 2.53 -8.15 -13.61
N LEU A 141 3.58 -7.86 -12.85
CA LEU A 141 4.85 -7.29 -13.32
C LEU A 141 5.87 -8.43 -13.38
N LYS A 142 6.47 -8.69 -14.53
CA LYS A 142 7.38 -9.83 -14.70
C LYS A 142 8.52 -9.51 -15.67
N LEU A 143 9.69 -10.09 -15.44
CA LEU A 143 10.75 -10.15 -16.42
C LEU A 143 10.57 -11.42 -17.28
N VAL A 144 10.24 -11.25 -18.56
CA VAL A 144 10.13 -12.33 -19.53
C VAL A 144 11.34 -12.23 -20.46
N GLU A 145 12.22 -13.22 -20.41
CA GLU A 145 13.49 -13.21 -21.18
C GLU A 145 14.31 -11.93 -20.96
N GLY A 146 14.29 -11.40 -19.71
CA GLY A 146 14.99 -10.18 -19.35
C GLY A 146 14.27 -8.86 -19.75
N VAL A 147 13.04 -8.93 -20.26
CA VAL A 147 12.24 -7.76 -20.65
C VAL A 147 11.09 -7.57 -19.69
N TYR A 148 10.93 -6.34 -19.19
CA TYR A 148 9.81 -5.96 -18.33
C TYR A 148 8.49 -6.06 -19.08
N THR A 149 7.59 -6.86 -18.55
CA THR A 149 6.28 -7.14 -19.11
C THR A 149 5.22 -6.95 -18.04
N VAL A 150 4.16 -6.25 -18.37
CA VAL A 150 3.00 -6.00 -17.52
C VAL A 150 1.81 -6.74 -18.10
N THR A 151 1.17 -7.59 -17.30
CA THR A 151 -0.09 -8.25 -17.65
C THR A 151 -1.17 -7.74 -16.69
N VAL A 152 -2.30 -7.32 -17.24
CA VAL A 152 -3.45 -6.84 -16.49
C VAL A 152 -4.64 -7.77 -16.78
N GLU A 153 -5.18 -8.36 -15.72
CA GLU A 153 -6.35 -9.25 -15.78
C GLU A 153 -7.50 -8.62 -14.96
N ASP A 154 -8.65 -8.46 -15.58
CA ASP A 154 -9.85 -8.00 -14.90
C ASP A 154 -10.79 -9.17 -14.52
N ALA A 155 -11.85 -8.88 -13.74
CA ALA A 155 -12.82 -9.87 -13.30
C ALA A 155 -13.59 -10.58 -14.45
N ASN A 156 -13.52 -10.04 -15.67
CA ASN A 156 -14.16 -10.64 -16.85
C ASN A 156 -13.18 -11.54 -17.63
N ASN A 157 -12.01 -11.85 -17.05
CA ASN A 157 -10.90 -12.58 -17.69
C ASN A 157 -10.39 -11.93 -18.97
N SER A 158 -10.60 -10.62 -19.12
CA SER A 158 -9.93 -9.86 -20.16
C SER A 158 -8.48 -9.67 -19.76
N THR A 159 -7.56 -10.11 -20.59
CA THR A 159 -6.13 -10.05 -20.33
C THR A 159 -5.47 -9.15 -21.35
N ALA A 160 -4.80 -8.12 -20.88
CA ALA A 160 -3.96 -7.24 -21.68
C ALA A 160 -2.50 -7.40 -21.25
N THR A 161 -1.61 -7.62 -22.20
CA THR A 161 -0.17 -7.72 -21.95
C THR A 161 0.55 -6.62 -22.73
N ILE A 162 1.36 -5.85 -22.04
CA ILE A 162 2.16 -4.76 -22.61
C ILE A 162 3.62 -4.90 -22.19
N GLN A 163 4.52 -4.40 -23.02
CA GLN A 163 5.94 -4.23 -22.70
C GLN A 163 6.24 -2.74 -22.67
N PRO A 164 6.29 -2.13 -21.47
CA PRO A 164 6.62 -0.72 -21.34
C PRO A 164 7.99 -0.41 -21.92
N LYS A 165 8.13 0.76 -22.56
CA LYS A 165 9.36 1.22 -23.18
C LYS A 165 9.74 2.58 -22.64
N PHE A 166 11.04 2.81 -22.48
CA PHE A 166 11.58 4.12 -22.12
C PHE A 166 12.48 4.61 -23.26
N GLY A 167 12.17 5.79 -23.83
CA GLY A 167 12.89 6.31 -25.00
C GLY A 167 12.91 5.35 -26.18
N GLY A 168 11.86 4.54 -26.38
CA GLY A 168 11.78 3.51 -27.43
C GLY A 168 12.48 2.19 -27.12
N ASN A 169 13.23 2.09 -26.02
CA ASN A 169 13.94 0.90 -25.61
C ASN A 169 13.13 0.07 -24.60
N THR A 170 13.27 -1.24 -24.61
CA THR A 170 12.73 -2.13 -23.59
C THR A 170 13.43 -1.92 -22.25
N ILE A 171 12.69 -2.14 -21.16
CA ILE A 171 13.19 -2.02 -19.79
C ILE A 171 13.58 -3.44 -19.30
N ASP A 172 14.76 -3.59 -18.69
CA ASP A 172 15.34 -4.84 -18.21
C ASP A 172 15.20 -5.04 -16.70
N PHE A 173 14.37 -4.21 -16.03
CA PHE A 173 14.08 -4.31 -14.60
C PHE A 173 12.61 -3.97 -14.33
N ILE A 174 12.07 -4.46 -13.20
CA ILE A 174 10.73 -4.10 -12.73
C ILE A 174 10.83 -2.82 -11.90
N PRO A 175 10.19 -1.70 -12.30
CA PRO A 175 10.29 -0.42 -11.60
C PRO A 175 9.32 -0.36 -10.39
N PHE A 176 9.35 -1.40 -9.56
CA PHE A 176 8.55 -1.50 -8.34
C PHE A 176 9.45 -1.60 -7.11
N TYR A 177 9.21 -0.74 -6.15
CA TYR A 177 10.00 -0.61 -4.93
C TYR A 177 9.10 -0.79 -3.71
N VAL A 178 9.60 -1.47 -2.69
CA VAL A 178 8.90 -1.64 -1.42
C VAL A 178 9.72 -1.00 -0.32
N ALA A 179 9.13 0.01 0.34
CA ALA A 179 9.65 0.56 1.58
C ALA A 179 9.19 -0.30 2.76
N ASN A 180 10.10 -0.64 3.67
CA ASN A 180 9.85 -1.34 4.92
C ASN A 180 10.55 -0.62 6.09
N PRO A 181 10.39 -1.05 7.36
CA PRO A 181 11.00 -0.37 8.51
C PRO A 181 12.54 -0.30 8.50
N LEU A 182 13.22 -1.15 7.73
CA LEU A 182 14.67 -1.19 7.64
C LEU A 182 15.23 -0.48 6.39
N GLY A 183 14.37 -0.11 5.44
CA GLY A 183 14.78 0.55 4.20
C GLY A 183 13.95 0.15 2.99
N LEU A 184 14.61 -0.28 1.91
CA LEU A 184 13.95 -0.80 0.71
C LEU A 184 14.14 -2.32 0.61
N GLY A 185 13.05 -3.06 0.50
CA GLY A 185 13.10 -4.52 0.34
C GLY A 185 11.72 -5.17 0.46
N PHE A 186 11.60 -6.37 -0.10
CA PHE A 186 10.35 -7.14 -0.13
C PHE A 186 10.12 -7.97 1.14
N ASP A 187 11.14 -8.16 1.96
CA ASP A 187 11.04 -8.95 3.18
C ASP A 187 10.01 -8.37 4.14
N ILE A 188 9.27 -9.26 4.78
CA ILE A 188 8.27 -8.87 5.77
C ILE A 188 8.97 -8.73 7.11
N GLU A 189 9.22 -7.50 7.49
CA GLU A 189 9.83 -7.14 8.76
C GLU A 189 8.79 -7.05 9.88
N LYS A 190 9.28 -7.07 11.13
CA LYS A 190 8.40 -6.84 12.28
C LYS A 190 7.73 -5.46 12.16
N ILE A 191 6.41 -5.45 12.20
CA ILE A 191 5.62 -4.22 12.14
C ILE A 191 5.93 -3.36 13.38
N PRO A 192 6.37 -2.10 13.22
CA PRO A 192 6.79 -1.25 14.34
C PRO A 192 5.73 -1.10 15.44
N MET A 193 4.44 -0.99 15.06
CA MET A 193 3.35 -0.76 16.00
C MET A 193 2.72 -2.04 16.58
N VAL A 194 3.18 -3.24 16.22
CA VAL A 194 2.51 -4.50 16.62
C VAL A 194 2.43 -4.68 18.14
N ASP A 195 3.47 -4.33 18.86
CA ASP A 195 3.48 -4.48 20.33
C ASP A 195 2.52 -3.48 20.99
N LEU A 196 2.44 -2.25 20.45
CA LEU A 196 1.48 -1.24 20.91
C LEU A 196 0.04 -1.64 20.58
N VAL A 197 -0.19 -2.26 19.42
CA VAL A 197 -1.50 -2.82 19.04
C VAL A 197 -1.94 -3.88 20.03
N ASN A 198 -1.06 -4.83 20.35
CA ASN A 198 -1.34 -5.89 21.31
C ASN A 198 -1.65 -5.36 22.71
N LEU A 199 -0.90 -4.34 23.16
CA LEU A 199 -1.16 -3.68 24.44
C LEU A 199 -2.52 -2.96 24.43
N ASN A 200 -2.84 -2.25 23.35
CA ASN A 200 -4.11 -1.55 23.20
C ASN A 200 -5.31 -2.50 23.20
N LEU A 201 -5.17 -3.66 22.54
CA LEU A 201 -6.19 -4.71 22.56
C LEU A 201 -6.34 -5.37 23.94
N SER A 202 -5.23 -5.57 24.65
CA SER A 202 -5.27 -6.07 26.03
C SER A 202 -5.99 -5.11 26.95
N HIS A 203 -5.67 -3.82 26.89
CA HIS A 203 -6.37 -2.77 27.63
C HIS A 203 -7.86 -2.75 27.32
N TYR A 204 -8.24 -2.82 26.05
CA TYR A 204 -9.65 -2.87 25.63
C TYR A 204 -10.41 -4.05 26.25
N ARG A 205 -9.79 -5.23 26.32
CA ARG A 205 -10.38 -6.41 26.95
C ARG A 205 -10.51 -6.23 28.46
N THR A 206 -9.44 -5.79 29.12
CA THR A 206 -9.43 -5.57 30.56
C THR A 206 -10.44 -4.51 31.00
N SER A 207 -10.65 -3.45 30.20
CA SER A 207 -11.66 -2.41 30.51
C SER A 207 -13.08 -2.98 30.59
N ALA A 208 -13.38 -4.02 29.80
CA ALA A 208 -14.69 -4.68 29.85
C ALA A 208 -14.85 -5.60 31.08
N ASP A 209 -13.74 -6.09 31.65
CA ASP A 209 -13.74 -6.99 32.80
C ASP A 209 -13.81 -6.24 34.14
N LEU A 210 -13.39 -4.97 34.18
CA LEU A 210 -13.26 -4.18 35.42
C LEU A 210 -14.55 -3.46 35.84
N GLU A 211 -15.53 -3.30 34.97
CA GLU A 211 -16.84 -2.67 35.20
C GLU A 211 -17.99 -3.70 35.13
#